data_1029d3f54d3570fd8b2b7ce9110eb275
#
_entry.id   1029d3f54d3570fd8b2b7ce9110eb275
#
_cell.length_a   1.000
_cell.length_b   1.000
_cell.length_c   1.000
_cell.angle_alpha   90.00
_cell.angle_beta   90.00
_cell.angle_gamma   90.00
#
_symmetry.space_group_name_H-M   'P 1'
#
loop_
_entity.id
_entity.type
_entity.pdbx_description
1 polymer ?
#
loop_
_entity_poly.entity_id
_entity_poly.type
_entity_poly.pdbx_seq_one_letter_code
_entity_poly.pdbx_strand_id
1 'polypeptide(L)'
;MNKMYYPVVALALGHLVTDMQAGALPIVLPQLKELFALSYSQLAAIVLLQNIMSSVIQPAFGYITDRRSLPRFLPICAMMAGAGFAFIGWVSSYTWLLVNVVCISLASATYHPQASKTVNFLSDDTNRTKNMGLFSIRGNAGMAVGS
;
A
#
# COMPACT_ATOMS: atom_id res chain seq x y z
N MET A 1 16.74 13.02 21.44
CA MET A 1 15.78 12.42 20.50
C MET A 1 16.50 11.31 19.73
N ASN A 2 16.04 10.07 19.82
CA ASN A 2 16.81 8.90 19.35
C ASN A 2 16.91 8.94 17.82
N LYS A 3 18.12 8.83 17.25
CA LYS A 3 18.39 8.85 15.80
C LYS A 3 17.57 7.79 15.02
N MET A 4 17.10 6.75 15.70
CA MET A 4 16.28 5.67 15.15
C MET A 4 14.78 6.00 15.04
N TYR A 5 14.29 7.04 15.72
CA TYR A 5 12.88 7.40 15.72
C TYR A 5 12.39 7.94 14.35
N TYR A 6 13.18 8.79 13.71
CA TYR A 6 12.80 9.39 12.41
C TYR A 6 12.57 8.36 11.30
N PRO A 7 13.45 7.35 11.10
CA PRO A 7 13.19 6.31 10.10
C PRO A 7 11.92 5.53 10.38
N VAL A 8 11.61 5.20 11.64
CA VAL A 8 10.36 4.49 12.00
C VAL A 8 9.13 5.34 11.68
N VAL A 9 9.17 6.65 11.97
CA VAL A 9 8.08 7.58 11.64
C VAL A 9 7.91 7.69 10.12
N ALA A 10 9.00 7.77 9.37
CA ALA A 10 8.94 7.84 7.89
C ALA A 10 8.31 6.57 7.31
N LEU A 11 8.68 5.38 7.83
CA LEU A 11 8.07 4.11 7.43
C LEU A 11 6.58 4.05 7.79
N ALA A 12 6.21 4.55 8.96
CA ALA A 12 4.82 4.58 9.39
C ALA A 12 3.98 5.57 8.55
N LEU A 13 4.56 6.69 8.09
CA LEU A 13 3.91 7.60 7.15
C LEU A 13 3.75 6.97 5.76
N GLY A 14 4.76 6.26 5.28
CA GLY A 14 4.64 5.48 4.05
C GLY A 14 3.54 4.42 4.13
N HIS A 15 3.38 3.74 5.29
CA HIS A 15 2.29 2.79 5.54
C HIS A 15 0.92 3.49 5.47
N LEU A 16 0.79 4.68 6.09
CA LEU A 16 -0.42 5.48 6.01
C LEU A 16 -0.80 5.78 4.54
N VAL A 17 0.15 6.20 3.72
CA VAL A 17 -0.09 6.52 2.30
C VAL A 17 -0.48 5.27 1.51
N THR A 18 0.21 4.14 1.72
CA THR A 18 -0.11 2.89 1.01
C THR A 18 -1.49 2.34 1.39
N ASP A 19 -1.96 2.54 2.63
CA ASP A 19 -3.27 2.05 3.06
C ASP A 19 -4.39 3.05 2.76
N MET A 20 -4.10 4.34 2.74
CA MET A 20 -5.07 5.37 2.37
C MET A 20 -5.63 5.14 0.96
N GLN A 21 -4.79 4.79 -0.02
CA GLN A 21 -5.27 4.49 -1.37
C GLN A 21 -6.12 3.20 -1.41
N ALA A 22 -5.81 2.22 -0.56
CA ALA A 22 -6.61 1.00 -0.47
C ALA A 22 -8.01 1.28 0.12
N GLY A 23 -8.10 2.16 1.11
CA GLY A 23 -9.37 2.64 1.67
C GLY A 23 -10.15 3.51 0.68
N ALA A 24 -9.47 4.35 -0.12
CA ALA A 24 -10.12 5.27 -1.06
C ALA A 24 -10.66 4.58 -2.32
N LEU A 25 -10.08 3.46 -2.75
CA LEU A 25 -10.52 2.80 -3.99
C LEU A 25 -12.01 2.46 -4.01
N PRO A 26 -12.63 1.86 -2.97
CA PRO A 26 -14.06 1.59 -2.97
C PRO A 26 -14.94 2.84 -3.15
N ILE A 27 -14.49 3.99 -2.65
CA ILE A 27 -15.23 5.25 -2.74
C ILE A 27 -15.22 5.81 -4.15
N VAL A 28 -14.13 5.64 -4.89
CA VAL A 28 -14.06 6.13 -6.28
C VAL A 28 -14.69 5.16 -7.28
N LEU A 29 -15.01 3.91 -6.90
CA LEU A 29 -15.62 2.92 -7.80
C LEU A 29 -16.92 3.40 -8.45
N PRO A 30 -17.88 4.07 -7.75
CA PRO A 30 -19.09 4.58 -8.38
C PRO A 30 -18.80 5.60 -9.48
N GLN A 31 -17.87 6.54 -9.24
CA GLN A 31 -17.46 7.52 -10.24
C GLN A 31 -16.77 6.85 -11.44
N LEU A 32 -15.90 5.86 -11.18
CA LEU A 32 -15.25 5.09 -12.26
C LEU A 32 -16.28 4.30 -13.08
N LYS A 33 -17.33 3.77 -12.42
CA LYS A 33 -18.42 3.09 -13.10
C LYS A 33 -19.11 4.00 -14.11
N GLU A 34 -19.45 5.21 -13.70
CA GLU A 34 -20.12 6.18 -14.58
C GLU A 34 -19.19 6.66 -15.70
N LEU A 35 -17.94 7.02 -15.36
CA LEU A 35 -16.96 7.55 -16.30
C LEU A 35 -16.62 6.58 -17.45
N PHE A 36 -16.48 5.30 -17.14
CA PHE A 36 -16.10 4.25 -18.09
C PHE A 36 -17.28 3.34 -18.50
N ALA A 37 -18.51 3.67 -18.09
CA ALA A 37 -19.70 2.85 -18.33
C ALA A 37 -19.51 1.38 -17.93
N LEU A 38 -18.89 1.13 -16.76
CA LEU A 38 -18.51 -0.21 -16.31
C LEU A 38 -19.71 -1.01 -15.83
N SER A 39 -19.70 -2.30 -16.15
CA SER A 39 -20.61 -3.27 -15.54
C SER A 39 -20.22 -3.55 -14.09
N TYR A 40 -21.14 -4.08 -13.29
CA TYR A 40 -20.84 -4.54 -11.94
C TYR A 40 -19.79 -5.66 -11.89
N SER A 41 -19.73 -6.52 -12.91
CA SER A 41 -18.69 -7.54 -13.04
C SER A 41 -17.30 -6.93 -13.22
N GLN A 42 -17.20 -5.84 -13.97
CA GLN A 42 -15.93 -5.11 -14.15
C GLN A 42 -15.49 -4.39 -12.86
N LEU A 43 -16.42 -3.83 -12.09
CA LEU A 43 -16.11 -3.29 -10.76
C LEU A 43 -15.64 -4.38 -9.81
N ALA A 44 -16.34 -5.50 -9.78
CA ALA A 44 -15.94 -6.65 -8.97
C ALA A 44 -14.54 -7.17 -9.34
N ALA A 45 -14.19 -7.16 -10.65
CA ALA A 45 -12.87 -7.55 -11.11
C ALA A 45 -11.77 -6.60 -10.60
N ILE A 46 -12.01 -5.29 -10.50
CA ILE A 46 -11.06 -4.32 -9.91
C ILE A 46 -10.78 -4.69 -8.45
N VAL A 47 -11.84 -4.89 -7.65
CA VAL A 47 -11.71 -5.24 -6.23
C VAL A 47 -11.06 -6.61 -6.04
N LEU A 48 -11.46 -7.59 -6.85
CA LEU A 48 -10.86 -8.92 -6.82
C LEU A 48 -9.36 -8.87 -7.14
N LEU A 49 -8.97 -8.11 -8.14
CA LEU A 49 -7.57 -7.95 -8.54
C LEU A 49 -6.75 -7.32 -7.42
N GLN A 50 -7.25 -6.27 -6.77
CA GLN A 50 -6.61 -5.66 -5.61
C GLN A 50 -6.44 -6.67 -4.47
N ASN A 51 -7.49 -7.44 -4.16
CA ASN A 51 -7.46 -8.45 -3.09
C ASN A 51 -6.49 -9.60 -3.40
N ILE A 52 -6.45 -10.09 -4.64
CA ILE A 52 -5.48 -11.13 -5.04
C ILE A 52 -4.05 -10.60 -4.85
N MET A 53 -3.77 -9.38 -5.28
CA MET A 53 -2.44 -8.79 -5.12
C MET A 53 -2.05 -8.68 -3.64
N SER A 54 -2.95 -8.22 -2.78
CA SER A 54 -2.67 -8.10 -1.35
C SER A 54 -2.61 -9.45 -0.62
N SER A 55 -3.44 -10.44 -0.99
CA SER A 55 -3.54 -11.72 -0.25
C SER A 55 -2.54 -12.76 -0.75
N VAL A 56 -2.26 -12.81 -2.05
CA VAL A 56 -1.42 -13.85 -2.68
C VAL A 56 0.00 -13.34 -2.93
N ILE A 57 0.12 -12.14 -3.44
CA ILE A 57 1.41 -11.58 -3.84
C ILE A 57 2.21 -11.08 -2.62
N GLN A 58 1.53 -10.51 -1.61
CA GLN A 58 2.18 -10.00 -0.41
C GLN A 58 3.01 -11.06 0.35
N PRO A 59 2.52 -12.30 0.61
CA PRO A 59 3.34 -13.36 1.20
C PRO A 59 4.55 -13.75 0.34
N ALA A 60 4.40 -13.75 -0.99
CA ALA A 60 5.51 -14.03 -1.90
C ALA A 60 6.62 -12.96 -1.79
N PHE A 61 6.24 -11.68 -1.75
CA PHE A 61 7.20 -10.60 -1.48
C PHE A 61 7.79 -10.68 -0.06
N GLY A 62 7.01 -11.08 0.94
CA GLY A 62 7.51 -11.37 2.29
C GLY A 62 8.66 -12.37 2.25
N TYR A 63 8.47 -13.50 1.58
CA TYR A 63 9.50 -14.52 1.41
C TYR A 63 10.76 -14.01 0.69
N ILE A 64 10.59 -13.19 -0.35
CA ILE A 64 11.73 -12.58 -1.08
C ILE A 64 12.49 -11.61 -0.17
N THR A 65 11.77 -10.74 0.53
CA THR A 65 12.38 -9.73 1.40
C THR A 65 13.02 -10.32 2.66
N ASP A 66 12.59 -11.50 3.09
CA ASP A 66 13.25 -12.24 4.16
C ASP A 66 14.64 -12.72 3.76
N ARG A 67 14.81 -13.07 2.51
CA ARG A 67 16.10 -13.50 1.96
C ARG A 67 16.98 -12.36 1.47
N ARG A 68 16.36 -11.30 0.93
CA ARG A 68 17.05 -10.11 0.41
C ARG A 68 16.40 -8.87 0.95
N SER A 69 17.04 -8.19 1.88
CA SER A 69 16.54 -6.91 2.39
C SER A 69 16.68 -5.84 1.31
N LEU A 70 15.55 -5.17 1.00
CA LEU A 70 15.45 -4.17 -0.08
C LEU A 70 14.93 -2.82 0.44
N PRO A 71 15.52 -2.22 1.51
CA PRO A 71 14.98 -1.02 2.13
C PRO A 71 14.95 0.20 1.18
N ARG A 72 15.81 0.22 0.16
CA ARG A 72 15.83 1.29 -0.85
C ARG A 72 14.59 1.31 -1.75
N PHE A 73 13.85 0.21 -1.83
CA PHE A 73 12.59 0.14 -2.59
C PHE A 73 11.39 0.74 -1.82
N LEU A 74 11.48 0.89 -0.50
CA LEU A 74 10.38 1.41 0.31
C LEU A 74 9.88 2.78 -0.13
N PRO A 75 10.73 3.80 -0.34
CA PRO A 75 10.27 5.09 -0.86
C PRO A 75 9.63 4.97 -2.24
N ILE A 76 10.20 4.14 -3.12
CA ILE A 76 9.68 3.91 -4.47
C ILE A 76 8.28 3.29 -4.40
N CYS A 77 8.08 2.27 -3.57
CA CYS A 77 6.77 1.64 -3.39
C CYS A 77 5.72 2.62 -2.84
N ALA A 78 6.08 3.42 -1.82
CA ALA A 78 5.18 4.42 -1.27
C ALA A 78 4.81 5.51 -2.30
N MET A 79 5.79 5.97 -3.09
CA MET A 79 5.55 6.92 -4.18
C MET A 79 4.69 6.32 -5.30
N MET A 80 4.95 5.07 -5.70
CA MET A 80 4.15 4.39 -6.71
C MET A 80 2.70 4.19 -6.26
N ALA A 81 2.48 3.83 -5.00
CA ALA A 81 1.13 3.69 -4.46
C ALA A 81 0.39 5.03 -4.47
N GLY A 82 0.99 6.10 -3.93
CA GLY A 82 0.36 7.42 -3.87
C GLY A 82 0.18 8.06 -5.25
N ALA A 83 1.23 8.09 -6.07
CA ALA A 83 1.18 8.65 -7.42
C ALA A 83 0.24 7.84 -8.33
N GLY A 84 0.31 6.51 -8.27
CA GLY A 84 -0.58 5.64 -9.04
C GLY A 84 -2.05 5.90 -8.72
N PHE A 85 -2.39 6.07 -7.45
CA PHE A 85 -3.75 6.43 -7.05
C PHE A 85 -4.17 7.81 -7.59
N ALA A 86 -3.30 8.81 -7.50
CA ALA A 86 -3.56 10.13 -8.09
C ALA A 86 -3.76 10.04 -9.61
N PHE A 87 -3.06 9.16 -10.29
CA PHE A 87 -3.18 8.94 -11.74
C PHE A 87 -4.50 8.29 -12.19
N ILE A 88 -5.32 7.74 -11.28
CA ILE A 88 -6.63 7.16 -11.62
C ILE A 88 -7.51 8.18 -12.38
N GLY A 89 -7.42 9.46 -12.04
CA GLY A 89 -8.18 10.52 -12.71
C GLY A 89 -7.76 10.81 -14.16
N TRP A 90 -6.61 10.35 -14.60
CA TRP A 90 -6.10 10.53 -15.98
C TRP A 90 -6.12 9.25 -16.84
N VAL A 91 -6.59 8.16 -16.25
CA VAL A 91 -6.71 6.89 -16.98
C VAL A 91 -7.77 7.04 -18.07
N SER A 92 -7.46 6.57 -19.31
CA SER A 92 -8.31 6.77 -20.48
C SER A 92 -9.18 5.56 -20.84
N SER A 93 -8.99 4.41 -20.20
CA SER A 93 -9.75 3.18 -20.48
C SER A 93 -9.74 2.21 -19.31
N TYR A 94 -10.70 1.27 -19.31
CA TYR A 94 -10.79 0.21 -18.32
C TYR A 94 -9.52 -0.65 -18.23
N THR A 95 -8.89 -0.96 -19.38
CA THR A 95 -7.64 -1.74 -19.40
C THR A 95 -6.51 -0.99 -18.70
N TRP A 96 -6.35 0.30 -18.96
CA TRP A 96 -5.35 1.11 -18.28
C TRP A 96 -5.66 1.28 -16.79
N LEU A 97 -6.94 1.32 -16.41
CA LEU A 97 -7.37 1.32 -15.01
C LEU A 97 -6.92 0.03 -14.31
N LEU A 98 -7.13 -1.15 -14.92
CA LEU A 98 -6.67 -2.41 -14.36
C LEU A 98 -5.14 -2.46 -14.22
N VAL A 99 -4.40 -2.02 -15.23
CA VAL A 99 -2.92 -1.95 -15.16
C VAL A 99 -2.48 -1.05 -14.00
N ASN A 100 -3.10 0.11 -13.85
CA ASN A 100 -2.79 1.03 -12.75
C ASN A 100 -3.10 0.41 -11.38
N VAL A 101 -4.24 -0.24 -11.22
CA VAL A 101 -4.62 -0.95 -9.98
C VAL A 101 -3.60 -2.06 -9.65
N VAL A 102 -3.14 -2.82 -10.64
CA VAL A 102 -2.08 -3.83 -10.45
C VAL A 102 -0.79 -3.17 -9.96
N CYS A 103 -0.34 -2.10 -10.60
CA CYS A 103 0.89 -1.39 -10.21
C CYS A 103 0.82 -0.87 -8.76
N ILE A 104 -0.29 -0.24 -8.39
CA ILE A 104 -0.53 0.27 -7.05
C ILE A 104 -0.52 -0.88 -6.02
N SER A 105 -1.24 -1.96 -6.33
CA SER A 105 -1.37 -3.11 -5.43
C SER A 105 -0.04 -3.86 -5.26
N LEU A 106 0.76 -4.00 -6.31
CA LEU A 106 2.11 -4.57 -6.23
C LEU A 106 3.04 -3.71 -5.37
N ALA A 107 2.96 -2.39 -5.53
CA ALA A 107 3.74 -1.46 -4.71
C ALA A 107 3.38 -1.61 -3.22
N SER A 108 2.09 -1.65 -2.89
CA SER A 108 1.59 -1.86 -1.54
C SER A 108 1.98 -3.24 -1.00
N ALA A 109 1.77 -4.32 -1.78
CA ALA A 109 2.12 -5.69 -1.39
C ALA A 109 3.62 -5.88 -1.10
N THR A 110 4.47 -5.13 -1.78
CA THR A 110 5.93 -5.12 -1.54
C THR A 110 6.29 -4.28 -0.31
N TYR A 111 5.59 -3.14 -0.12
CA TYR A 111 5.87 -2.21 0.97
C TYR A 111 5.66 -2.84 2.34
N HIS A 112 4.53 -3.48 2.59
CA HIS A 112 4.12 -3.96 3.91
C HIS A 112 5.15 -4.90 4.56
N PRO A 113 5.57 -6.04 3.95
CA PRO A 113 6.50 -6.94 4.58
C PRO A 113 7.88 -6.32 4.75
N GLN A 114 8.37 -5.57 3.77
CA GLN A 114 9.68 -4.94 3.85
C GLN A 114 9.72 -3.81 4.90
N ALA A 115 8.67 -2.99 4.99
CA ALA A 115 8.60 -1.92 5.97
C ALA A 115 8.48 -2.48 7.40
N SER A 116 7.61 -3.46 7.61
CA SER A 116 7.46 -4.14 8.90
C SER A 116 8.78 -4.75 9.36
N LYS A 117 9.48 -5.47 8.48
CA LYS A 117 10.81 -6.02 8.76
C LYS A 117 11.83 -4.93 9.11
N THR A 118 11.80 -3.80 8.40
CA THR A 118 12.72 -2.69 8.64
C THR A 118 12.42 -2.01 9.98
N VAL A 119 11.14 -1.79 10.33
CA VAL A 119 10.75 -1.26 11.66
C VAL A 119 11.21 -2.19 12.76
N ASN A 120 11.03 -3.50 12.59
CA ASN A 120 11.49 -4.48 13.57
C ASN A 120 13.02 -4.45 13.74
N PHE A 121 13.76 -4.36 12.63
CA PHE A 121 15.24 -4.27 12.64
C PHE A 121 15.74 -2.98 13.30
N LEU A 122 15.06 -1.85 13.11
CA LEU A 122 15.39 -0.56 13.70
C LEU A 122 14.99 -0.46 15.18
N SER A 123 14.30 -1.46 15.71
CA SER A 123 13.79 -1.47 17.08
C SER A 123 14.62 -2.37 17.96
N ASP A 124 14.90 -1.90 19.20
CA ASP A 124 15.43 -2.73 20.29
C ASP A 124 14.29 -3.35 21.11
N ASP A 125 14.64 -4.23 22.04
CA ASP A 125 13.66 -4.97 22.84
C ASP A 125 12.78 -4.05 23.71
N THR A 126 13.25 -2.86 24.05
CA THR A 126 12.54 -1.90 24.91
C THR A 126 11.49 -1.09 24.15
N ASN A 127 11.68 -0.86 22.83
CA ASN A 127 10.81 0.00 22.03
C ASN A 127 10.12 -0.71 20.86
N ARG A 128 10.41 -2.00 20.62
CA ARG A 128 9.87 -2.78 19.49
C ARG A 128 8.35 -2.77 19.45
N THR A 129 7.69 -3.09 20.55
CA THR A 129 6.22 -3.10 20.63
C THR A 129 5.63 -1.72 20.34
N LYS A 130 6.24 -0.65 20.87
CA LYS A 130 5.82 0.72 20.61
C LYS A 130 5.96 1.11 19.14
N ASN A 131 7.10 0.79 18.52
CA ASN A 131 7.39 1.13 17.13
C ASN A 131 6.49 0.35 16.16
N MET A 132 6.28 -0.94 16.41
CA MET A 132 5.35 -1.76 15.64
C MET A 132 3.90 -1.30 15.83
N GLY A 133 3.51 -0.91 17.04
CA GLY A 133 2.20 -0.31 17.29
C GLY A 133 2.01 0.99 16.54
N LEU A 134 3.00 1.89 16.54
CA LEU A 134 2.96 3.13 15.76
C LEU A 134 2.82 2.87 14.27
N PHE A 135 3.56 1.90 13.74
CA PHE A 135 3.50 1.47 12.35
C PHE A 135 2.10 0.96 11.98
N SER A 136 1.51 0.08 12.79
CA SER A 136 0.18 -0.50 12.55
C SER A 136 -0.95 0.52 12.68
N ILE A 137 -0.90 1.39 13.71
CA ILE A 137 -1.90 2.45 13.90
C ILE A 137 -1.94 3.40 12.70
N ARG A 138 -0.78 3.72 12.12
CA ARG A 138 -0.72 4.61 10.96
C ARG A 138 -1.26 3.97 9.68
N GLY A 139 -1.03 2.68 9.46
CA GLY A 139 -1.68 1.94 8.38
C GLY A 139 -3.20 1.96 8.52
N ASN A 140 -3.71 1.57 9.70
CA ASN A 140 -5.16 1.59 9.97
C ASN A 140 -5.75 3.00 9.85
N ALA A 141 -5.03 4.04 10.30
CA ALA A 141 -5.44 5.42 10.11
C ALA A 141 -5.47 5.82 8.63
N GLY A 142 -4.51 5.34 7.82
CA GLY A 142 -4.51 5.53 6.37
C GLY A 142 -5.76 4.94 5.73
N MET A 143 -6.09 3.70 6.05
CA MET A 143 -7.31 3.03 5.59
C MET A 143 -8.57 3.83 5.97
N ALA A 144 -8.67 4.27 7.22
CA ALA A 144 -9.81 5.02 7.73
C ALA A 144 -9.93 6.44 7.12
N VAL A 145 -8.81 7.10 6.83
CA VAL A 145 -8.82 8.43 6.18
C VAL A 145 -9.13 8.30 4.69
N GLY A 146 -8.76 7.19 4.06
CA GLY A 146 -9.09 6.90 2.67
C GLY A 146 -10.56 6.54 2.47
N SER A 147 -11.21 5.97 3.48
CA SER A 147 -12.61 5.57 3.44
C SER A 147 -13.53 6.70 3.92
#